data_3675e39a38ddf4fc424794ee3ed2219b
#
_entry.id   3675e39a38ddf4fc424794ee3ed2219b
#
_cell.length_a   1.000
_cell.length_b   1.000
_cell.length_c   1.000
_cell.angle_alpha   90.00
_cell.angle_beta   90.00
_cell.angle_gamma   90.00
#
_symmetry.space_group_name_H-M   'P 1'
#
loop_
_entity.id
_entity.type
_entity.pdbx_description
1 polymer ?
#
loop_
_entity_poly.entity_id
_entity_poly.type
_entity_poly.pdbx_seq_one_letter_code
_entity_poly.pdbx_strand_id
1 'polypeptide(L)'
;MTTLADTWSWLTTAAHWSGPDGVWHRLGEHLCLTAVCLLISCLIALPVALVLGHLGRGGALAVNISNIGRAVPTFAVLVLLLLTPVGTYGQWSTAIALVLFAMPPLLTNAYVGMREVDRDVVGAARGMGMTGRQMLLGVELPLAMPLVLTGIRIAAVQLVATATLAALAGGGGLGRIITAGFNLASTPQVVAGAVLVAVLALLVEGLFEAGRRIAPDRRRAREAV
;
A
#
# COMPACT_ATOMS: atom_id res chain seq x y z
N MET A 1 -5.19 22.58 27.19
CA MET A 1 -3.76 22.75 26.84
C MET A 1 -2.88 21.61 27.39
N THR A 2 -3.40 20.79 28.27
CA THR A 2 -2.71 19.64 28.89
C THR A 2 -2.44 18.48 27.92
N THR A 3 -3.37 18.17 27.01
CA THR A 3 -3.29 16.98 26.14
C THR A 3 -2.04 16.94 25.23
N LEU A 4 -1.60 18.08 24.69
CA LEU A 4 -0.39 18.12 23.83
C LEU A 4 0.89 17.93 24.64
N ALA A 5 0.99 18.58 25.81
CA ALA A 5 2.13 18.40 26.70
C ALA A 5 2.21 16.96 27.23
N ASP A 6 1.08 16.39 27.62
CA ASP A 6 0.99 15.01 28.10
C ASP A 6 1.32 13.98 26.99
N THR A 7 0.90 14.26 25.74
CA THR A 7 1.28 13.45 24.56
C THR A 7 2.79 13.52 24.31
N TRP A 8 3.37 14.71 24.40
CA TRP A 8 4.82 14.88 24.24
C TRP A 8 5.58 14.14 25.34
N SER A 9 5.13 14.27 26.60
CA SER A 9 5.69 13.50 27.71
C SER A 9 5.60 12.00 27.47
N TRP A 10 4.47 11.50 26.97
CA TRP A 10 4.31 10.08 26.62
C TRP A 10 5.33 9.65 25.56
N LEU A 11 5.48 10.41 24.47
CA LEU A 11 6.40 10.12 23.36
C LEU A 11 7.88 10.18 23.78
N THR A 12 8.23 11.01 24.76
CA THR A 12 9.61 11.17 25.22
C THR A 12 9.99 10.22 26.37
N THR A 13 9.02 9.51 26.96
CA THR A 13 9.27 8.55 28.03
C THR A 13 9.84 7.24 27.48
N ALA A 14 11.11 6.95 27.80
CA ALA A 14 11.83 5.78 27.28
C ALA A 14 11.14 4.44 27.55
N ALA A 15 10.42 4.32 28.66
CA ALA A 15 9.68 3.11 29.03
C ALA A 15 8.61 2.71 28.00
N HIS A 16 8.02 3.64 27.26
CA HIS A 16 7.03 3.36 26.22
C HIS A 16 7.63 2.83 24.93
N TRP A 17 8.95 2.95 24.75
CA TRP A 17 9.63 2.54 23.50
C TRP A 17 10.13 1.10 23.54
N SER A 18 10.33 0.53 24.73
CA SER A 18 10.94 -0.79 24.92
C SER A 18 9.94 -1.81 25.49
N GLY A 19 10.28 -3.11 25.36
CA GLY A 19 9.44 -4.21 25.83
C GLY A 19 8.45 -4.74 24.77
N PRO A 20 7.68 -5.79 25.11
CA PRO A 20 6.79 -6.49 24.16
C PRO A 20 5.60 -5.62 23.71
N ASP A 21 5.21 -4.63 24.50
CA ASP A 21 4.16 -3.66 24.14
C ASP A 21 4.73 -2.30 23.72
N GLY A 22 6.07 -2.17 23.66
CA GLY A 22 6.75 -0.93 23.32
C GLY A 22 6.66 -0.55 21.85
N VAL A 23 6.88 0.74 21.57
CA VAL A 23 6.78 1.33 20.24
C VAL A 23 7.62 0.57 19.20
N TRP A 24 8.87 0.19 19.54
CA TRP A 24 9.75 -0.52 18.59
C TRP A 24 9.21 -1.89 18.19
N HIS A 25 8.69 -2.66 19.14
CA HIS A 25 8.08 -3.95 18.84
C HIS A 25 6.83 -3.78 17.97
N ARG A 26 5.94 -2.84 18.34
CA ARG A 26 4.71 -2.53 17.59
C ARG A 26 5.00 -1.98 16.20
N LEU A 27 6.08 -1.20 16.04
CA LEU A 27 6.53 -0.73 14.73
C LEU A 27 6.99 -1.90 13.85
N GLY A 28 7.78 -2.83 14.40
CA GLY A 28 8.22 -4.02 13.67
C GLY A 28 7.05 -4.87 13.18
N GLU A 29 6.06 -5.14 14.04
CA GLU A 29 4.82 -5.86 13.67
C GLU A 29 4.07 -5.12 12.55
N HIS A 30 3.94 -3.78 12.67
CA HIS A 30 3.24 -2.95 11.70
C HIS A 30 3.90 -2.97 10.33
N LEU A 31 5.22 -2.82 10.28
CA LEU A 31 6.00 -2.89 9.05
C LEU A 31 5.96 -4.29 8.42
N CYS A 32 6.07 -5.34 9.23
CA CYS A 32 5.98 -6.71 8.74
C CYS A 32 4.61 -6.98 8.10
N LEU A 33 3.51 -6.64 8.79
CA LEU A 33 2.16 -6.82 8.27
C LEU A 33 1.94 -6.05 6.97
N THR A 34 2.32 -4.77 6.93
CA THR A 34 2.14 -3.93 5.73
C THR A 34 3.00 -4.41 4.56
N ALA A 35 4.26 -4.81 4.81
CA ALA A 35 5.14 -5.32 3.77
C ALA A 35 4.63 -6.65 3.19
N VAL A 36 4.19 -7.57 4.02
CA VAL A 36 3.61 -8.86 3.58
C VAL A 36 2.35 -8.64 2.76
N CYS A 37 1.42 -7.80 3.25
CA CYS A 37 0.18 -7.49 2.53
C CYS A 37 0.46 -6.78 1.20
N LEU A 38 1.41 -5.85 1.16
CA LEU A 38 1.82 -5.17 -0.07
C LEU A 38 2.42 -6.16 -1.08
N LEU A 39 3.31 -7.04 -0.63
CA LEU A 39 3.92 -8.06 -1.47
C LEU A 39 2.88 -8.98 -2.09
N ILE A 40 1.97 -9.52 -1.28
CA ILE A 40 0.88 -10.40 -1.76
C ILE A 40 0.01 -9.64 -2.77
N SER A 41 -0.38 -8.40 -2.46
CA SER A 41 -1.18 -7.57 -3.37
C SER A 41 -0.46 -7.31 -4.69
N CYS A 42 0.83 -7.01 -4.68
CA CYS A 42 1.64 -6.84 -5.88
C CYS A 42 1.73 -8.13 -6.71
N LEU A 43 1.96 -9.28 -6.05
CA LEU A 43 2.05 -10.58 -6.73
C LEU A 43 0.75 -10.98 -7.43
N ILE A 44 -0.40 -10.53 -6.94
CA ILE A 44 -1.71 -10.82 -7.54
C ILE A 44 -2.09 -9.74 -8.55
N ALA A 45 -2.08 -8.48 -8.14
CA ALA A 45 -2.65 -7.38 -8.92
C ALA A 45 -1.78 -6.98 -10.12
N LEU A 46 -0.44 -6.92 -9.96
CA LEU A 46 0.42 -6.47 -11.05
C LEU A 46 0.41 -7.41 -12.25
N PRO A 47 0.59 -8.74 -12.12
CA PRO A 47 0.52 -9.62 -13.29
C PRO A 47 -0.81 -9.52 -14.03
N VAL A 48 -1.92 -9.45 -13.28
CA VAL A 48 -3.26 -9.29 -13.88
C VAL A 48 -3.37 -7.98 -14.65
N ALA A 49 -2.98 -6.86 -14.05
CA ALA A 49 -3.06 -5.54 -14.66
C ALA A 49 -2.15 -5.42 -15.89
N LEU A 50 -0.92 -5.93 -15.82
CA LEU A 50 0.04 -5.89 -16.91
C LEU A 50 -0.43 -6.73 -18.11
N VAL A 51 -0.93 -7.94 -17.87
CA VAL A 51 -1.45 -8.80 -18.94
C VAL A 51 -2.70 -8.18 -19.58
N LEU A 52 -3.65 -7.70 -18.78
CA LEU A 52 -4.86 -7.03 -19.30
C LEU A 52 -4.50 -5.77 -20.10
N GLY A 53 -3.56 -4.98 -19.62
CA GLY A 53 -3.06 -3.78 -20.29
C GLY A 53 -2.38 -4.08 -21.62
N HIS A 54 -1.51 -5.11 -21.66
CA HIS A 54 -0.85 -5.61 -22.88
C HIS A 54 -1.86 -6.09 -23.93
N LEU A 55 -2.84 -6.89 -23.51
CA LEU A 55 -3.89 -7.40 -24.41
C LEU A 55 -4.86 -6.30 -24.87
N GLY A 56 -4.82 -5.12 -24.25
CA GLY A 56 -5.75 -4.03 -24.54
C GLY A 56 -7.20 -4.33 -24.16
N ARG A 57 -7.43 -5.28 -23.27
CA ARG A 57 -8.74 -5.79 -22.85
C ARG A 57 -8.96 -5.57 -21.36
N GLY A 58 -10.22 -5.59 -20.93
CA GLY A 58 -10.55 -5.54 -19.50
C GLY A 58 -10.45 -4.16 -18.85
N GLY A 59 -10.34 -3.06 -19.59
CA GLY A 59 -10.28 -1.71 -19.01
C GLY A 59 -11.47 -1.36 -18.14
N ALA A 60 -12.69 -1.65 -18.62
CA ALA A 60 -13.90 -1.47 -17.82
C ALA A 60 -13.88 -2.32 -16.54
N LEU A 61 -13.38 -3.56 -16.62
CA LEU A 61 -13.26 -4.44 -15.46
C LEU A 61 -12.25 -3.90 -14.43
N ALA A 62 -11.06 -3.48 -14.87
CA ALA A 62 -10.05 -2.91 -13.98
C ALA A 62 -10.54 -1.64 -13.28
N VAL A 63 -11.22 -0.74 -14.03
CA VAL A 63 -11.81 0.49 -13.48
C VAL A 63 -12.96 0.17 -12.53
N ASN A 64 -13.86 -0.74 -12.87
CA ASN A 64 -14.99 -1.10 -12.03
C ASN A 64 -14.56 -1.78 -10.73
N ILE A 65 -13.60 -2.72 -10.78
CA ILE A 65 -13.02 -3.34 -9.57
C ILE A 65 -12.41 -2.26 -8.68
N SER A 66 -11.68 -1.30 -9.26
CA SER A 66 -11.13 -0.17 -8.50
C SER A 66 -12.19 0.69 -7.83
N ASN A 67 -13.25 1.02 -8.56
CA ASN A 67 -14.33 1.86 -8.03
C ASN A 67 -15.10 1.15 -6.92
N ILE A 68 -15.45 -0.12 -7.10
CA ILE A 68 -16.11 -0.94 -6.08
C ILE A 68 -15.19 -1.11 -4.86
N GLY A 69 -13.91 -1.44 -5.08
CA GLY A 69 -12.96 -1.63 -3.99
C GLY A 69 -12.71 -0.39 -3.14
N ARG A 70 -12.86 0.82 -3.73
CA ARG A 70 -12.78 2.09 -2.98
C ARG A 70 -14.06 2.43 -2.25
N ALA A 71 -15.21 1.97 -2.76
CA ALA A 71 -16.52 2.23 -2.14
C ALA A 71 -16.77 1.35 -0.91
N VAL A 72 -16.15 0.16 -0.83
CA VAL A 72 -16.34 -0.76 0.28
C VAL A 72 -15.48 -0.35 1.47
N PRO A 73 -16.07 -0.08 2.66
CA PRO A 73 -15.29 0.27 3.85
C PRO A 73 -14.42 -0.91 4.30
N THR A 74 -13.11 -0.72 4.35
CA THR A 74 -12.14 -1.77 4.76
C THR A 74 -12.50 -2.36 6.13
N PHE A 75 -12.93 -1.53 7.06
CA PHE A 75 -13.37 -1.98 8.38
C PHE A 75 -14.60 -2.91 8.31
N ALA A 76 -15.56 -2.62 7.43
CA ALA A 76 -16.72 -3.49 7.25
C ALA A 76 -16.30 -4.87 6.70
N VAL A 77 -15.39 -4.90 5.73
CA VAL A 77 -14.83 -6.17 5.21
C VAL A 77 -14.14 -6.95 6.32
N LEU A 78 -13.33 -6.27 7.14
CA LEU A 78 -12.66 -6.89 8.28
C LEU A 78 -13.66 -7.52 9.25
N VAL A 79 -14.71 -6.77 9.65
CA VAL A 79 -15.74 -7.27 10.58
C VAL A 79 -16.47 -8.47 9.97
N LEU A 80 -16.86 -8.41 8.70
CA LEU A 80 -17.50 -9.54 8.02
C LEU A 80 -16.60 -10.78 8.00
N LEU A 81 -15.30 -10.63 7.71
CA LEU A 81 -14.35 -11.74 7.74
C LEU A 81 -14.17 -12.33 9.14
N LEU A 82 -14.20 -11.49 10.19
CA LEU A 82 -14.13 -11.96 11.57
C LEU A 82 -15.35 -12.83 11.97
N LEU A 83 -16.51 -12.61 11.35
CA LEU A 83 -17.72 -13.38 11.58
C LEU A 83 -17.75 -14.71 10.79
N THR A 84 -16.75 -14.94 9.91
CA THR A 84 -16.60 -16.20 9.17
C THR A 84 -15.65 -17.17 9.90
N PRO A 85 -15.56 -18.44 9.49
CA PRO A 85 -14.55 -19.37 10.00
C PRO A 85 -13.10 -18.85 9.85
N VAL A 86 -12.83 -17.95 8.91
CA VAL A 86 -11.52 -17.30 8.73
C VAL A 86 -11.16 -16.48 9.97
N GLY A 87 -12.14 -15.91 10.66
CA GLY A 87 -11.94 -15.14 11.89
C GLY A 87 -11.27 -15.92 13.01
N THR A 88 -11.43 -17.26 13.05
CA THR A 88 -10.80 -18.13 14.05
C THR A 88 -9.28 -18.24 13.86
N TYR A 89 -8.75 -17.89 12.70
CA TYR A 89 -7.32 -17.93 12.37
C TYR A 89 -6.60 -16.60 12.64
N GLY A 90 -7.13 -15.73 13.50
CA GLY A 90 -6.49 -14.52 14.00
C GLY A 90 -6.14 -13.50 12.90
N GLN A 91 -4.84 -13.33 12.60
CA GLN A 91 -4.35 -12.30 11.70
C GLN A 91 -4.77 -12.45 10.23
N TRP A 92 -5.27 -13.61 9.79
CA TRP A 92 -5.61 -13.85 8.38
C TRP A 92 -6.79 -13.00 7.89
N SER A 93 -7.79 -12.77 8.74
CA SER A 93 -8.91 -11.88 8.39
C SER A 93 -8.44 -10.47 8.07
N THR A 94 -7.52 -9.95 8.90
CA THR A 94 -6.91 -8.64 8.68
C THR A 94 -6.05 -8.62 7.41
N ALA A 95 -5.21 -9.63 7.21
CA ALA A 95 -4.36 -9.71 6.03
C ALA A 95 -5.19 -9.75 4.73
N ILE A 96 -6.26 -10.55 4.68
CA ILE A 96 -7.17 -10.62 3.53
C ILE A 96 -7.83 -9.26 3.27
N ALA A 97 -8.37 -8.60 4.31
CA ALA A 97 -8.99 -7.28 4.16
C ALA A 97 -8.00 -6.24 3.63
N LEU A 98 -6.77 -6.21 4.16
CA LEU A 98 -5.72 -5.30 3.73
C LEU A 98 -5.24 -5.57 2.29
N VAL A 99 -5.08 -6.84 1.92
CA VAL A 99 -4.73 -7.23 0.54
C VAL A 99 -5.80 -6.78 -0.44
N LEU A 100 -7.08 -7.04 -0.15
CA LEU A 100 -8.19 -6.61 -0.99
C LEU A 100 -8.23 -5.08 -1.14
N PHE A 101 -7.95 -4.35 -0.06
CA PHE A 101 -7.91 -2.88 -0.07
C PHE A 101 -6.75 -2.30 -0.88
N ALA A 102 -5.61 -2.99 -0.92
CA ALA A 102 -4.43 -2.55 -1.67
C ALA A 102 -4.51 -2.85 -3.18
N MET A 103 -5.35 -3.81 -3.60
CA MET A 103 -5.45 -4.22 -5.01
C MET A 103 -5.94 -3.12 -5.96
N PRO A 104 -6.97 -2.31 -5.65
CA PRO A 104 -7.48 -1.28 -6.55
C PRO A 104 -6.44 -0.30 -7.09
N PRO A 105 -5.62 0.38 -6.26
CA PRO A 105 -4.60 1.30 -6.77
C PRO A 105 -3.53 0.60 -7.61
N LEU A 106 -3.15 -0.64 -7.27
CA LEU A 106 -2.19 -1.44 -8.04
C LEU A 106 -2.75 -1.78 -9.42
N LEU A 107 -3.97 -2.34 -9.47
CA LEU A 107 -4.64 -2.73 -10.72
C LEU A 107 -4.82 -1.53 -11.65
N THR A 108 -5.37 -0.43 -11.14
CA THR A 108 -5.68 0.75 -11.96
C THR A 108 -4.41 1.38 -12.51
N ASN A 109 -3.43 1.69 -11.65
CA ASN A 109 -2.24 2.41 -12.10
C ASN A 109 -1.38 1.56 -13.04
N ALA A 110 -1.23 0.25 -12.77
CA ALA A 110 -0.48 -0.62 -13.67
C ALA A 110 -1.20 -0.81 -15.02
N TYR A 111 -2.53 -1.00 -15.01
CA TYR A 111 -3.32 -1.09 -16.23
C TYR A 111 -3.22 0.19 -17.07
N VAL A 112 -3.46 1.36 -16.46
CA VAL A 112 -3.37 2.66 -17.14
C VAL A 112 -1.97 2.89 -17.67
N GLY A 113 -0.92 2.57 -16.87
CA GLY A 113 0.47 2.68 -17.31
C GLY A 113 0.75 1.91 -18.58
N MET A 114 0.24 0.68 -18.69
CA MET A 114 0.37 -0.14 -19.90
C MET A 114 -0.41 0.45 -21.08
N ARG A 115 -1.57 1.07 -20.83
CA ARG A 115 -2.42 1.65 -21.89
C ARG A 115 -1.91 2.98 -22.42
N GLU A 116 -1.18 3.73 -21.60
CA GLU A 116 -0.56 5.01 -21.97
C GLU A 116 0.76 4.86 -22.75
N VAL A 117 1.29 3.64 -22.86
CA VAL A 117 2.45 3.40 -23.75
C VAL A 117 2.08 3.76 -25.19
N ASP A 118 2.93 4.56 -25.82
CA ASP A 118 2.76 5.01 -27.19
C ASP A 118 2.58 3.82 -28.14
N ARG A 119 1.50 3.85 -28.91
CA ARG A 119 1.11 2.77 -29.82
C ARG A 119 2.02 2.66 -31.04
N ASP A 120 2.67 3.75 -31.45
CA ASP A 120 3.64 3.74 -32.55
C ASP A 120 4.91 3.01 -32.12
N VAL A 121 5.35 3.19 -30.87
CA VAL A 121 6.47 2.44 -30.29
C VAL A 121 6.16 0.94 -30.23
N VAL A 122 4.96 0.57 -29.80
CA VAL A 122 4.51 -0.84 -29.75
C VAL A 122 4.38 -1.40 -31.15
N GLY A 123 3.87 -0.61 -32.11
CA GLY A 123 3.77 -0.97 -33.54
C GLY A 123 5.13 -1.22 -34.15
N ALA A 124 6.11 -0.35 -33.92
CA ALA A 124 7.48 -0.50 -34.39
C ALA A 124 8.15 -1.76 -33.85
N ALA A 125 7.99 -2.02 -32.52
CA ALA A 125 8.49 -3.23 -31.89
C ALA A 125 7.90 -4.51 -32.53
N ARG A 126 6.61 -4.49 -32.85
CA ARG A 126 5.94 -5.59 -33.54
C ARG A 126 6.46 -5.75 -34.97
N GLY A 127 6.68 -4.63 -35.69
CA GLY A 127 7.26 -4.63 -37.05
C GLY A 127 8.68 -5.21 -37.11
N MET A 128 9.45 -5.06 -36.03
CA MET A 128 10.76 -5.70 -35.85
C MET A 128 10.69 -7.19 -35.49
N GLY A 129 9.51 -7.80 -35.43
CA GLY A 129 9.34 -9.22 -35.16
C GLY A 129 9.41 -9.60 -33.67
N MET A 130 9.29 -8.64 -32.73
CA MET A 130 9.26 -8.94 -31.31
C MET A 130 8.02 -9.76 -30.93
N THR A 131 8.20 -10.82 -30.15
CA THR A 131 7.11 -11.61 -29.59
C THR A 131 6.35 -10.81 -28.53
N GLY A 132 5.10 -11.18 -28.21
CA GLY A 132 4.29 -10.51 -27.18
C GLY A 132 5.02 -10.41 -25.83
N ARG A 133 5.71 -11.46 -25.40
CA ARG A 133 6.50 -11.44 -24.17
C ARG A 133 7.68 -10.46 -24.24
N GLN A 134 8.37 -10.40 -25.37
CA GLN A 134 9.47 -9.44 -25.56
C GLN A 134 8.94 -8.00 -25.55
N MET A 135 7.80 -7.73 -26.21
CA MET A 135 7.15 -6.43 -26.18
C MET A 135 6.73 -6.05 -24.77
N LEU A 136 6.05 -6.96 -24.05
CA LEU A 136 5.60 -6.73 -22.68
C LEU A 136 6.76 -6.37 -21.74
N LEU A 137 7.80 -7.22 -21.71
CA LEU A 137 8.90 -7.07 -20.74
C LEU A 137 9.96 -6.06 -21.18
N GLY A 138 10.21 -5.92 -22.49
CA GLY A 138 11.29 -5.09 -23.03
C GLY A 138 10.86 -3.68 -23.42
N VAL A 139 9.58 -3.47 -23.71
CA VAL A 139 9.07 -2.18 -24.22
C VAL A 139 8.00 -1.60 -23.31
N GLU A 140 6.86 -2.30 -23.18
CA GLU A 140 5.69 -1.74 -22.50
C GLU A 140 5.93 -1.58 -20.98
N LEU A 141 6.42 -2.62 -20.30
CA LEU A 141 6.64 -2.57 -18.84
C LEU A 141 7.66 -1.49 -18.42
N PRO A 142 8.84 -1.35 -19.07
CA PRO A 142 9.77 -0.26 -18.74
C PRO A 142 9.16 1.14 -18.93
N LEU A 143 8.31 1.33 -19.94
CA LEU A 143 7.64 2.59 -20.22
C LEU A 143 6.47 2.85 -19.26
N ALA A 144 5.77 1.80 -18.83
CA ALA A 144 4.69 1.86 -17.85
C ALA A 144 5.18 1.99 -16.39
N MET A 145 6.47 1.72 -16.13
CA MET A 145 7.04 1.64 -14.78
C MET A 145 6.75 2.85 -13.89
N PRO A 146 6.76 4.11 -14.35
CA PRO A 146 6.45 5.26 -13.51
C PRO A 146 5.04 5.18 -12.91
N LEU A 147 4.05 4.73 -13.68
CA LEU A 147 2.67 4.56 -13.20
C LEU A 147 2.52 3.30 -12.33
N VAL A 148 3.22 2.22 -12.66
CA VAL A 148 3.27 1.02 -11.80
C VAL A 148 3.82 1.38 -10.42
N LEU A 149 4.94 2.10 -10.35
CA LEU A 149 5.52 2.56 -9.08
C LEU A 149 4.59 3.52 -8.33
N THR A 150 3.85 4.37 -9.03
CA THR A 150 2.82 5.23 -8.43
C THR A 150 1.73 4.39 -7.76
N GLY A 151 1.27 3.32 -8.41
CA GLY A 151 0.31 2.38 -7.85
C GLY A 151 0.82 1.69 -6.58
N ILE A 152 2.08 1.23 -6.59
CA ILE A 152 2.73 0.60 -5.43
C ILE A 152 2.84 1.60 -4.27
N ARG A 153 3.26 2.84 -4.53
CA ARG A 153 3.35 3.91 -3.53
C ARG A 153 2.01 4.17 -2.87
N ILE A 154 0.95 4.39 -3.65
CA ILE A 154 -0.39 4.63 -3.12
C ILE A 154 -0.85 3.45 -2.26
N ALA A 155 -0.68 2.22 -2.74
CA ALA A 155 -1.03 1.02 -1.98
C ALA A 155 -0.24 0.91 -0.67
N ALA A 156 1.06 1.19 -0.68
CA ALA A 156 1.93 1.13 0.50
C ALA A 156 1.49 2.13 1.58
N VAL A 157 1.26 3.40 1.22
CA VAL A 157 0.82 4.44 2.16
C VAL A 157 -0.58 4.12 2.70
N GLN A 158 -1.49 3.65 1.86
CA GLN A 158 -2.82 3.22 2.28
C GLN A 158 -2.75 2.04 3.26
N LEU A 159 -1.90 1.05 3.00
CA LEU A 159 -1.70 -0.10 3.89
C LEU A 159 -1.17 0.35 5.26
N VAL A 160 -0.16 1.22 5.29
CA VAL A 160 0.37 1.76 6.57
C VAL A 160 -0.74 2.44 7.38
N ALA A 161 -1.57 3.25 6.76
CA ALA A 161 -2.65 3.93 7.48
C ALA A 161 -3.73 2.95 7.98
N THR A 162 -4.13 1.98 7.14
CA THR A 162 -5.24 1.05 7.43
C THR A 162 -4.83 -0.16 8.27
N ALA A 163 -3.55 -0.53 8.31
CA ALA A 163 -3.07 -1.62 9.17
C ALA A 163 -3.28 -1.36 10.67
N THR A 164 -3.56 -0.13 11.08
CA THR A 164 -4.02 0.19 12.44
C THR A 164 -5.29 -0.56 12.83
N LEU A 165 -6.15 -0.87 11.86
CA LEU A 165 -7.39 -1.63 12.07
C LEU A 165 -7.12 -3.08 12.50
N ALA A 166 -5.92 -3.62 12.26
CA ALA A 166 -5.50 -4.95 12.72
C ALA A 166 -5.64 -5.09 14.24
N ALA A 167 -5.35 -4.03 14.98
CA ALA A 167 -5.46 -4.02 16.43
C ALA A 167 -6.88 -4.25 16.94
N LEU A 168 -7.90 -3.86 16.20
CA LEU A 168 -9.31 -4.09 16.50
C LEU A 168 -9.71 -5.57 16.31
N ALA A 169 -8.99 -6.28 15.46
CA ALA A 169 -9.16 -7.72 15.19
C ALA A 169 -8.22 -8.60 16.02
N GLY A 170 -7.66 -8.07 17.11
CA GLY A 170 -6.71 -8.81 17.95
C GLY A 170 -5.29 -8.91 17.36
N GLY A 171 -5.02 -8.25 16.22
CA GLY A 171 -3.68 -8.19 15.62
C GLY A 171 -2.72 -7.24 16.34
N GLY A 172 -1.47 -7.22 15.89
CA GLY A 172 -0.40 -6.36 16.40
C GLY A 172 -0.31 -5.00 15.70
N GLY A 173 0.86 -4.40 15.80
CA GLY A 173 1.20 -3.15 15.14
C GLY A 173 0.89 -1.88 15.96
N LEU A 174 1.22 -0.72 15.38
CA LEU A 174 1.05 0.58 16.05
C LEU A 174 -0.40 0.87 16.46
N GLY A 175 -1.38 0.26 15.81
CA GLY A 175 -2.79 0.35 16.21
C GLY A 175 -3.05 -0.13 17.64
N ARG A 176 -2.22 -1.05 18.17
CA ARG A 176 -2.33 -1.52 19.57
C ARG A 176 -2.10 -0.41 20.59
N ILE A 177 -1.23 0.53 20.27
CA ILE A 177 -0.99 1.70 21.15
C ILE A 177 -2.26 2.54 21.24
N ILE A 178 -2.95 2.73 20.11
CA ILE A 178 -4.21 3.48 20.04
C ILE A 178 -5.31 2.76 20.82
N THR A 179 -5.51 1.45 20.55
CA THR A 179 -6.57 0.67 21.22
C THR A 179 -6.31 0.52 22.71
N ALA A 180 -5.05 0.35 23.14
CA ALA A 180 -4.68 0.36 24.55
C ALA A 180 -4.98 1.70 25.20
N GLY A 181 -4.70 2.83 24.52
CA GLY A 181 -5.05 4.16 25.00
C GLY A 181 -6.55 4.35 25.20
N PHE A 182 -7.38 3.82 24.30
CA PHE A 182 -8.85 3.83 24.48
C PHE A 182 -9.27 3.00 25.68
N ASN A 183 -8.72 1.80 25.86
CA ASN A 183 -9.06 0.92 26.97
C ASN A 183 -8.67 1.51 28.34
N LEU A 184 -7.58 2.29 28.38
CA LEU A 184 -7.10 2.97 29.58
C LEU A 184 -7.69 4.37 29.78
N ALA A 185 -8.60 4.81 28.90
CA ALA A 185 -9.12 6.19 28.84
C ALA A 185 -7.99 7.25 28.81
N SER A 186 -6.84 6.89 28.22
CA SER A 186 -5.64 7.75 28.11
C SER A 186 -5.60 8.47 26.77
N THR A 187 -6.17 9.66 26.71
CA THR A 187 -6.13 10.51 25.50
C THR A 187 -4.70 10.76 25.00
N PRO A 188 -3.69 11.05 25.87
CA PRO A 188 -2.31 11.23 25.41
C PRO A 188 -1.74 10.03 24.66
N GLN A 189 -2.02 8.81 25.14
CA GLN A 189 -1.56 7.58 24.47
C GLN A 189 -2.25 7.35 23.13
N VAL A 190 -3.55 7.64 23.02
CA VAL A 190 -4.30 7.55 21.75
C VAL A 190 -3.68 8.50 20.73
N VAL A 191 -3.45 9.76 21.11
CA VAL A 191 -2.86 10.78 20.23
C VAL A 191 -1.42 10.40 19.86
N ALA A 192 -0.62 9.92 20.82
CA ALA A 192 0.74 9.46 20.54
C ALA A 192 0.77 8.33 19.50
N GLY A 193 -0.10 7.33 19.65
CA GLY A 193 -0.23 6.24 18.67
C GLY A 193 -0.64 6.74 17.29
N ALA A 194 -1.59 7.67 17.21
CA ALA A 194 -2.01 8.28 15.95
C ALA A 194 -0.88 9.07 15.28
N VAL A 195 -0.10 9.85 16.06
CA VAL A 195 1.07 10.59 15.57
C VAL A 195 2.14 9.61 15.02
N LEU A 196 2.43 8.52 15.73
CA LEU A 196 3.40 7.52 15.26
C LEU A 196 3.00 6.92 13.92
N VAL A 197 1.72 6.59 13.73
CA VAL A 197 1.21 6.07 12.45
C VAL A 197 1.30 7.13 11.34
N ALA A 198 0.93 8.38 11.63
CA ALA A 198 1.01 9.47 10.67
C ALA A 198 2.46 9.73 10.24
N VAL A 199 3.39 9.76 11.19
CA VAL A 199 4.83 9.91 10.90
C VAL A 199 5.33 8.74 10.04
N LEU A 200 4.96 7.51 10.38
CA LEU A 200 5.34 6.34 9.57
C LEU A 200 4.81 6.44 8.14
N ALA A 201 3.55 6.83 7.96
CA ALA A 201 2.95 7.01 6.63
C ALA A 201 3.69 8.08 5.83
N LEU A 202 4.04 9.22 6.44
CA LEU A 202 4.83 10.28 5.82
C LEU A 202 6.26 9.84 5.49
N LEU A 203 6.89 9.04 6.33
CA LEU A 203 8.21 8.46 6.06
C LEU A 203 8.19 7.52 4.85
N VAL A 204 7.18 6.65 4.78
CA VAL A 204 6.99 5.74 3.64
C VAL A 204 6.74 6.55 2.36
N GLU A 205 5.87 7.56 2.41
CA GLU A 205 5.61 8.46 1.28
C GLU A 205 6.89 9.17 0.82
N GLY A 206 7.65 9.73 1.77
CA GLY A 206 8.92 10.41 1.50
C GLY A 206 9.99 9.49 0.91
N LEU A 207 10.04 8.22 1.35
CA LEU A 207 10.96 7.22 0.82
C LEU A 207 10.68 6.92 -0.67
N PHE A 208 9.41 6.74 -1.04
CA PHE A 208 9.02 6.54 -2.44
C PHE A 208 9.32 7.77 -3.29
N GLU A 209 9.05 8.98 -2.78
CA GLU A 209 9.35 10.23 -3.49
C GLU A 209 10.86 10.42 -3.69
N ALA A 210 11.67 10.13 -2.67
CA ALA A 210 13.13 10.17 -2.77
C ALA A 210 13.65 9.15 -3.80
N GLY A 211 13.13 7.92 -3.78
CA GLY A 211 13.48 6.89 -4.75
C GLY A 211 13.15 7.31 -6.19
N ARG A 212 12.04 8.00 -6.40
CA ARG A 212 11.65 8.53 -7.71
C ARG A 212 12.61 9.60 -8.23
N ARG A 213 13.14 10.44 -7.34
CA ARG A 213 14.09 11.51 -7.73
C ARG A 213 15.48 10.99 -8.08
N ILE A 214 15.87 9.85 -7.49
CA ILE A 214 17.16 9.21 -7.77
C ILE A 214 17.12 8.43 -9.09
N ALA A 215 15.94 7.91 -9.48
CA ALA A 215 15.77 7.24 -10.77
C ALA A 215 15.96 8.27 -11.91
N PRO A 216 16.92 8.06 -12.83
CA PRO A 216 17.23 9.01 -13.88
C PRO A 216 15.99 9.28 -14.75
N ASP A 217 15.61 10.55 -14.84
CA ASP A 217 14.49 11.03 -15.67
C ASP A 217 14.87 10.89 -17.15
N ARG A 218 14.61 9.74 -17.73
CA ARG A 218 14.91 9.45 -19.14
C ARG A 218 14.20 10.39 -20.12
N ARG A 219 13.25 11.20 -19.65
CA ARG A 219 12.61 12.24 -20.47
C ARG A 219 13.53 13.43 -20.74
N ARG A 220 14.34 13.85 -19.77
CA ARG A 220 15.29 14.99 -19.96
C ARG A 220 16.40 14.69 -20.98
N ALA A 221 16.74 13.42 -21.18
CA ALA A 221 17.74 13.04 -22.18
C ALA A 221 17.20 13.12 -23.63
N ARG A 222 15.88 13.21 -23.84
CA ARG A 222 15.26 13.32 -25.17
C ARG A 222 15.01 14.77 -25.62
N GLU A 223 14.92 15.71 -24.68
CA GLU A 223 14.77 17.14 -25.00
C GLU A 223 16.12 17.83 -25.30
N ALA A 224 17.24 17.13 -25.10
CA ALA A 224 18.60 17.64 -25.31
C ALA A 224 19.23 17.15 -26.64
N VAL A 225 18.49 16.46 -27.51
CA VAL A 225 18.89 16.03 -28.85
C VAL A 225 17.91 16.60 -29.86
#